data_d8f6def9ac48c41a2733693a451a6c54
#
_entry.id   d8f6def9ac48c41a2733693a451a6c54
#
_cell.length_a   1.000
_cell.length_b   1.000
_cell.length_c   1.000
_cell.angle_alpha   90.00
_cell.angle_beta   90.00
_cell.angle_gamma   90.00
#
_symmetry.space_group_name_H-M   'P 1'
#
loop_
_entity.id
_entity.type
_entity.pdbx_description
1 polymer ?
#
loop_
_entity_poly.entity_id
_entity_poly.type
_entity_poly.pdbx_seq_one_letter_code
_entity_poly.pdbx_strand_id
1 'polypeptide(L)'
;CPGATVYAGTVVEEGECVFAANAVDGASRYDKIVSMIEESEKLKSGTENHALELADRLVPWCLAGTVVTYALTRNVTRAISILMVDFSCALKLSMPLAVLSAMRECGSYHITVKGGKYLEALSKADTIVFDKTGTLTHASPKVVKVVPFSGCDEEEVLKLAACLEEHFPHSMANAVVRAAKERGITHEEMHPEVEYIVAHGIASRVRGERVVIGSHHFVFEDEKCVIPAAEQQKFDDLEPEYSHLYLAACGQLVGVICIADPLRPEARHVL
;
A
#
# COMPACT_ATOMS: atom_id res chain seq x y z
N CYS A 1 -29.80 -1.09 -8.82
CA CYS A 1 -29.84 -1.78 -10.13
C CYS A 1 -29.43 -3.24 -9.95
N PRO A 2 -30.00 -4.20 -10.70
CA PRO A 2 -29.51 -5.59 -10.69
C PRO A 2 -28.02 -5.65 -11.01
N GLY A 3 -27.24 -6.42 -10.22
CA GLY A 3 -25.78 -6.52 -10.34
C GLY A 3 -24.97 -5.52 -9.51
N ALA A 4 -25.60 -4.59 -8.80
CA ALA A 4 -24.91 -3.70 -7.89
C ALA A 4 -24.47 -4.45 -6.61
N THR A 5 -23.29 -4.13 -6.09
CA THR A 5 -22.76 -4.71 -4.86
C THR A 5 -23.25 -3.93 -3.65
N VAL A 6 -23.77 -4.64 -2.65
CA VAL A 6 -24.14 -4.08 -1.34
C VAL A 6 -23.13 -4.54 -0.31
N TYR A 7 -22.66 -3.62 0.53
CA TYR A 7 -21.64 -3.90 1.55
C TYR A 7 -22.29 -4.15 2.92
N ALA A 8 -21.74 -5.09 3.68
CA ALA A 8 -22.14 -5.31 5.06
C ALA A 8 -21.91 -4.04 5.91
N GLY A 9 -22.84 -3.76 6.84
CA GLY A 9 -22.81 -2.55 7.67
C GLY A 9 -23.49 -1.32 7.06
N THR A 10 -24.03 -1.41 5.84
CA THR A 10 -24.85 -0.33 5.26
C THR A 10 -26.31 -0.45 5.71
N VAL A 11 -26.98 0.69 5.83
CA VAL A 11 -28.39 0.77 6.23
C VAL A 11 -29.20 1.21 5.02
N VAL A 12 -30.34 0.55 4.81
CA VAL A 12 -31.33 0.96 3.78
C VAL A 12 -32.13 2.13 4.35
N GLU A 13 -32.00 3.32 3.78
CA GLU A 13 -32.72 4.52 4.23
C GLU A 13 -34.15 4.56 3.68
N GLU A 14 -34.35 4.17 2.42
CA GLU A 14 -35.68 4.13 1.77
C GLU A 14 -35.79 2.95 0.79
N GLY A 15 -36.99 2.34 0.73
CA GLY A 15 -37.32 1.25 -0.19
C GLY A 15 -36.96 -0.13 0.30
N GLU A 16 -37.15 -1.13 -0.57
CA GLU A 16 -36.82 -2.54 -0.31
C GLU A 16 -35.70 -3.00 -1.24
N CYS A 17 -34.79 -3.81 -0.70
CA CYS A 17 -33.63 -4.33 -1.41
C CYS A 17 -33.55 -5.84 -1.19
N VAL A 18 -33.50 -6.59 -2.28
CA VAL A 18 -33.24 -8.04 -2.27
C VAL A 18 -31.84 -8.29 -2.80
N PHE A 19 -31.03 -8.98 -2.01
CA PHE A 19 -29.64 -9.28 -2.36
C PHE A 19 -29.28 -10.74 -2.07
N ALA A 20 -28.32 -11.28 -2.81
CA ALA A 20 -27.72 -12.57 -2.54
C ALA A 20 -26.47 -12.37 -1.69
N ALA A 21 -26.36 -13.07 -0.55
CA ALA A 21 -25.18 -13.01 0.29
C ALA A 21 -24.02 -13.80 -0.34
N ASN A 22 -22.92 -13.12 -0.65
CA ASN A 22 -21.70 -13.75 -1.19
C ASN A 22 -20.74 -14.20 -0.10
N ALA A 23 -20.88 -13.68 1.13
CA ALA A 23 -20.08 -14.04 2.28
C ALA A 23 -20.97 -14.13 3.52
N VAL A 24 -20.76 -15.15 4.33
CA VAL A 24 -21.50 -15.41 5.58
C VAL A 24 -20.50 -15.52 6.70
N ASP A 25 -20.83 -14.94 7.85
CA ASP A 25 -20.11 -14.98 9.13
C ASP A 25 -18.56 -14.95 9.08
N GLY A 26 -17.99 -13.87 9.56
CA GLY A 26 -16.53 -13.71 9.73
C GLY A 26 -15.71 -13.44 8.46
N ALA A 27 -16.32 -13.52 7.28
CA ALA A 27 -15.64 -13.32 5.99
C ALA A 27 -15.89 -11.94 5.38
N SER A 28 -16.80 -11.12 5.94
CA SER A 28 -17.07 -9.79 5.42
C SER A 28 -15.96 -8.79 5.77
N ARG A 29 -15.84 -7.73 4.99
CA ARG A 29 -14.92 -6.63 5.32
C ARG A 29 -15.30 -5.96 6.64
N TYR A 30 -16.57 -5.92 6.97
CA TYR A 30 -17.08 -5.38 8.21
C TYR A 30 -16.59 -6.19 9.41
N ASP A 31 -16.71 -7.53 9.36
CA ASP A 31 -16.26 -8.41 10.44
C ASP A 31 -14.73 -8.31 10.68
N LYS A 32 -13.96 -8.12 9.59
CA LYS A 32 -12.52 -7.86 9.69
C LYS A 32 -12.21 -6.53 10.39
N ILE A 33 -13.01 -5.49 10.14
CA ILE A 33 -12.86 -4.20 10.82
C ILE A 33 -13.21 -4.34 12.30
N VAL A 34 -14.31 -5.03 12.62
CA VAL A 34 -14.73 -5.28 14.01
C VAL A 34 -13.67 -6.09 14.75
N SER A 35 -13.17 -7.18 14.15
CA SER A 35 -12.11 -7.99 14.77
C SER A 35 -10.81 -7.19 14.97
N MET A 36 -10.45 -6.31 14.02
CA MET A 36 -9.29 -5.42 14.19
C MET A 36 -9.48 -4.42 15.34
N ILE A 37 -10.70 -3.90 15.53
CA ILE A 37 -11.01 -3.01 16.66
C ILE A 37 -10.91 -3.79 17.99
N GLU A 38 -11.50 -4.98 18.07
CA GLU A 38 -11.42 -5.83 19.25
C GLU A 38 -9.99 -6.26 19.58
N GLU A 39 -9.18 -6.58 18.57
CA GLU A 39 -7.75 -6.85 18.76
C GLU A 39 -6.98 -5.62 19.23
N SER A 40 -7.34 -4.44 18.73
CA SER A 40 -6.68 -3.20 19.13
C SER A 40 -6.91 -2.84 20.61
N GLU A 41 -8.08 -3.16 21.15
CA GLU A 41 -8.36 -2.99 22.58
C GLU A 41 -7.49 -3.89 23.46
N LYS A 42 -7.09 -5.06 22.96
CA LYS A 42 -6.20 -6.00 23.67
C LYS A 42 -4.73 -5.59 23.61
N LEU A 43 -4.35 -4.74 22.66
CA LEU A 43 -2.97 -4.29 22.44
C LEU A 43 -2.66 -3.02 23.25
N LYS A 44 -2.75 -3.13 24.57
CA LYS A 44 -2.37 -2.04 25.48
C LYS A 44 -0.87 -1.73 25.41
N SER A 45 -0.52 -0.47 25.60
CA SER A 45 0.89 -0.07 25.66
C SER A 45 1.56 -0.58 26.94
N GLY A 46 2.88 -0.71 26.93
CA GLY A 46 3.66 -1.06 28.12
C GLY A 46 3.49 0.00 29.21
N THR A 47 3.46 1.27 28.83
CA THR A 47 3.23 2.41 29.73
C THR A 47 1.83 2.38 30.34
N GLU A 48 0.81 2.02 29.58
CA GLU A 48 -0.57 1.86 30.06
C GLU A 48 -0.67 0.72 31.10
N ASN A 49 -0.08 -0.45 30.80
CA ASN A 49 -0.06 -1.58 31.72
C ASN A 49 0.68 -1.24 33.02
N HIS A 50 1.82 -0.53 32.91
CA HIS A 50 2.58 -0.12 34.08
C HIS A 50 1.81 0.86 34.97
N ALA A 51 1.08 1.81 34.35
CA ALA A 51 0.22 2.74 35.08
C ALA A 51 -0.92 2.02 35.80
N LEU A 52 -1.53 0.99 35.19
CA LEU A 52 -2.57 0.17 35.80
C LEU A 52 -2.03 -0.63 36.98
N GLU A 53 -0.86 -1.27 36.85
CA GLU A 53 -0.21 -2.00 37.96
C GLU A 53 0.14 -1.06 39.11
N LEU A 54 0.63 0.14 38.83
CA LEU A 54 0.94 1.13 39.85
C LEU A 54 -0.33 1.58 40.57
N ALA A 55 -1.42 1.79 39.85
CA ALA A 55 -2.72 2.12 40.41
C ALA A 55 -3.21 1.00 41.35
N ASP A 56 -3.10 -0.26 40.95
CA ASP A 56 -3.52 -1.40 41.80
C ASP A 56 -2.66 -1.54 43.05
N ARG A 57 -1.35 -1.25 42.96
CA ARG A 57 -0.46 -1.24 44.16
C ARG A 57 -0.77 -0.13 45.13
N LEU A 58 -1.38 0.97 44.73
CA LEU A 58 -1.76 2.09 45.61
C LEU A 58 -3.03 1.80 46.42
N VAL A 59 -3.92 0.93 45.92
CA VAL A 59 -5.19 0.61 46.61
C VAL A 59 -5.02 0.18 48.06
N PRO A 60 -4.15 -0.78 48.43
CA PRO A 60 -4.00 -1.18 49.82
C PRO A 60 -3.49 -0.08 50.74
N TRP A 61 -2.64 0.82 50.18
CA TRP A 61 -2.16 1.98 50.93
C TRP A 61 -3.23 3.04 51.19
N CYS A 62 -4.11 3.26 50.23
CA CYS A 62 -5.27 4.13 50.39
C CYS A 62 -6.24 3.60 51.44
N LEU A 63 -6.51 2.26 51.44
CA LEU A 63 -7.33 1.61 52.44
C LEU A 63 -6.70 1.70 53.83
N ALA A 64 -5.41 1.39 53.97
CA ALA A 64 -4.68 1.52 55.22
C ALA A 64 -4.71 2.97 55.75
N GLY A 65 -4.46 3.96 54.91
CA GLY A 65 -4.55 5.38 55.24
C GLY A 65 -5.91 5.78 55.74
N THR A 66 -6.97 5.28 55.13
CA THR A 66 -8.37 5.50 55.56
C THR A 66 -8.63 4.98 56.95
N VAL A 67 -8.20 3.74 57.21
CA VAL A 67 -8.36 3.10 58.55
C VAL A 67 -7.58 3.88 59.61
N VAL A 68 -6.33 4.23 59.34
CA VAL A 68 -5.49 5.02 60.25
C VAL A 68 -6.12 6.39 60.55
N THR A 69 -6.59 7.07 59.53
CA THR A 69 -7.23 8.39 59.69
C THR A 69 -8.52 8.28 60.50
N TYR A 70 -9.32 7.23 60.30
CA TYR A 70 -10.50 6.99 61.12
C TYR A 70 -10.13 6.70 62.59
N ALA A 71 -9.12 5.87 62.85
CA ALA A 71 -8.67 5.56 64.19
C ALA A 71 -8.18 6.81 64.95
N LEU A 72 -7.47 7.74 64.28
CA LEU A 72 -6.93 8.95 64.88
C LEU A 72 -8.00 10.04 65.05
N THR A 73 -8.85 10.27 64.06
CA THR A 73 -9.76 11.42 64.03
C THR A 73 -11.17 11.07 64.52
N ARG A 74 -11.55 9.78 64.53
CA ARG A 74 -12.91 9.28 64.80
C ARG A 74 -13.99 9.93 63.95
N ASN A 75 -13.58 10.56 62.82
CA ASN A 75 -14.45 11.26 61.89
C ASN A 75 -14.53 10.53 60.56
N VAL A 76 -15.71 9.98 60.25
CA VAL A 76 -15.97 9.21 59.03
C VAL A 76 -15.75 10.05 57.78
N THR A 77 -16.18 11.33 57.80
CA THR A 77 -16.04 12.19 56.63
C THR A 77 -14.58 12.44 56.25
N ARG A 78 -13.70 12.66 57.25
CA ARG A 78 -12.26 12.82 57.01
C ARG A 78 -11.62 11.51 56.53
N ALA A 79 -12.03 10.38 57.08
CA ALA A 79 -11.52 9.08 56.61
C ALA A 79 -11.91 8.79 55.16
N ILE A 80 -13.17 9.04 54.78
CA ILE A 80 -13.66 8.86 53.42
C ILE A 80 -13.00 9.84 52.42
N SER A 81 -12.62 11.03 52.88
CA SER A 81 -11.92 12.01 52.01
C SER A 81 -10.60 11.45 51.42
N ILE A 82 -9.93 10.52 52.12
CA ILE A 82 -8.72 9.85 51.57
C ILE A 82 -9.08 8.91 50.43
N LEU A 83 -10.21 8.18 50.54
CA LEU A 83 -10.69 7.34 49.42
C LEU A 83 -11.16 8.16 48.24
N MET A 84 -11.66 9.38 48.46
CA MET A 84 -12.09 10.26 47.35
C MET A 84 -10.91 10.83 46.57
N VAL A 85 -9.70 10.95 47.13
CA VAL A 85 -8.46 11.28 46.44
C VAL A 85 -7.87 9.99 45.88
N ASP A 86 -8.63 9.33 45.02
CA ASP A 86 -8.21 8.06 44.45
C ASP A 86 -7.37 8.28 43.17
N PHE A 87 -6.05 8.33 43.35
CA PHE A 87 -5.09 8.35 42.25
C PHE A 87 -5.22 7.13 41.33
N SER A 88 -5.74 6.02 41.85
CA SER A 88 -5.98 4.79 41.10
C SER A 88 -7.03 4.99 40.00
N CYS A 89 -8.19 5.58 40.38
CA CYS A 89 -9.22 5.90 39.39
C CYS A 89 -8.75 6.93 38.37
N ALA A 90 -8.01 7.97 38.81
CA ALA A 90 -7.48 8.96 37.91
C ALA A 90 -6.55 8.35 36.83
N LEU A 91 -5.63 7.48 37.25
CA LEU A 91 -4.71 6.76 36.33
C LEU A 91 -5.46 5.80 35.42
N LYS A 92 -6.40 5.03 35.95
CA LYS A 92 -7.20 4.05 35.19
C LYS A 92 -8.09 4.68 34.11
N LEU A 93 -8.53 5.93 34.31
CA LEU A 93 -9.32 6.66 33.34
C LEU A 93 -8.47 7.52 32.38
N SER A 94 -7.47 8.21 32.90
CA SER A 94 -6.71 9.16 32.09
C SER A 94 -5.84 8.50 31.01
N MET A 95 -5.23 7.35 31.32
CA MET A 95 -4.35 6.66 30.38
C MET A 95 -5.11 6.12 29.15
N PRO A 96 -6.17 5.32 29.29
CA PRO A 96 -6.94 4.88 28.13
C PRO A 96 -7.55 6.06 27.36
N LEU A 97 -8.02 7.09 28.05
CA LEU A 97 -8.59 8.27 27.40
C LEU A 97 -7.53 9.04 26.57
N ALA A 98 -6.30 9.16 27.08
CA ALA A 98 -5.20 9.76 26.35
C ALA A 98 -4.84 8.96 25.10
N VAL A 99 -4.78 7.62 25.17
CA VAL A 99 -4.55 6.75 24.03
C VAL A 99 -5.67 6.87 22.99
N LEU A 100 -6.94 6.83 23.42
CA LEU A 100 -8.08 7.01 22.52
C LEU A 100 -8.08 8.39 21.86
N SER A 101 -7.73 9.45 22.60
CA SER A 101 -7.60 10.80 22.05
C SER A 101 -6.49 10.89 21.00
N ALA A 102 -5.34 10.26 21.26
CA ALA A 102 -4.24 10.23 20.31
C ALA A 102 -4.61 9.39 19.05
N MET A 103 -5.29 8.26 19.21
CA MET A 103 -5.79 7.47 18.08
C MET A 103 -6.80 8.26 17.23
N ARG A 104 -7.70 9.03 17.88
CA ARG A 104 -8.63 9.90 17.18
C ARG A 104 -7.90 11.02 16.41
N GLU A 105 -6.87 11.61 17.00
CA GLU A 105 -6.03 12.62 16.34
C GLU A 105 -5.35 12.03 15.10
N CYS A 106 -4.75 10.83 15.22
CA CYS A 106 -4.20 10.12 14.06
C CYS A 106 -5.25 9.90 12.97
N GLY A 107 -6.49 9.56 13.35
CA GLY A 107 -7.61 9.38 12.43
C GLY A 107 -7.93 10.64 11.62
N SER A 108 -7.76 11.85 12.19
CA SER A 108 -7.97 13.11 11.47
C SER A 108 -6.94 13.33 10.34
N TYR A 109 -5.78 12.67 10.44
CA TYR A 109 -4.74 12.62 9.40
C TYR A 109 -4.83 11.37 8.51
N HIS A 110 -5.96 10.64 8.53
CA HIS A 110 -6.16 9.38 7.81
C HIS A 110 -5.18 8.26 8.19
N ILE A 111 -4.66 8.30 9.42
CA ILE A 111 -3.76 7.29 9.97
C ILE A 111 -4.56 6.38 10.91
N THR A 112 -4.68 5.10 10.57
CA THR A 112 -5.35 4.11 11.42
C THR A 112 -4.32 3.43 12.33
N VAL A 113 -4.44 3.69 13.64
CA VAL A 113 -3.59 3.07 14.66
C VAL A 113 -4.31 1.87 15.26
N LYS A 114 -3.64 0.72 15.32
CA LYS A 114 -4.20 -0.55 15.79
C LYS A 114 -4.07 -0.77 17.30
N GLY A 115 -3.75 0.26 18.09
CA GLY A 115 -3.67 0.20 19.55
C GLY A 115 -2.53 1.01 20.16
N GLY A 116 -2.61 1.28 21.47
CA GLY A 116 -1.64 2.12 22.20
C GLY A 116 -0.20 1.62 22.13
N LYS A 117 0.01 0.30 22.05
CA LYS A 117 1.33 -0.31 21.86
C LYS A 117 2.08 0.24 20.64
N TYR A 118 1.36 0.48 19.53
CA TYR A 118 1.97 0.99 18.29
C TYR A 118 2.30 2.48 18.37
N LEU A 119 1.48 3.27 19.09
CA LEU A 119 1.84 4.67 19.39
C LEU A 119 3.12 4.77 20.21
N GLU A 120 3.24 3.92 21.24
CA GLU A 120 4.45 3.87 22.06
C GLU A 120 5.67 3.40 21.26
N ALA A 121 5.53 2.39 20.39
CA ALA A 121 6.59 1.93 19.53
C ALA A 121 7.05 3.01 18.54
N LEU A 122 6.09 3.74 17.95
CA LEU A 122 6.39 4.84 17.03
C LEU A 122 7.18 5.98 17.72
N SER A 123 6.85 6.30 18.98
CA SER A 123 7.56 7.34 19.73
C SER A 123 9.03 6.99 20.02
N LYS A 124 9.40 5.72 19.95
CA LYS A 124 10.76 5.19 20.18
C LYS A 124 11.47 4.83 18.88
N ALA A 125 10.82 5.01 17.73
CA ALA A 125 11.41 4.70 16.43
C ALA A 125 12.53 5.70 16.10
N ASP A 126 13.69 5.18 15.75
CA ASP A 126 14.88 5.92 15.30
C ASP A 126 15.17 5.69 13.82
N THR A 127 14.52 4.71 13.23
CA THR A 127 14.72 4.30 11.84
C THR A 127 13.39 4.13 11.14
N ILE A 128 13.24 4.72 9.96
CA ILE A 128 12.04 4.61 9.13
C ILE A 128 12.43 3.96 7.80
N VAL A 129 11.73 2.89 7.43
CA VAL A 129 11.88 2.20 6.15
C VAL A 129 10.66 2.52 5.28
N PHE A 130 10.90 3.18 4.17
CA PHE A 130 9.84 3.50 3.20
C PHE A 130 9.78 2.47 2.09
N ASP A 131 8.58 2.01 1.77
CA ASP A 131 8.33 1.35 0.50
C ASP A 131 8.37 2.38 -0.63
N LYS A 132 8.94 1.99 -1.79
CA LYS A 132 9.03 2.88 -2.95
C LYS A 132 7.69 3.01 -3.66
N THR A 133 7.17 1.87 -4.12
CA THR A 133 6.05 1.87 -5.07
C THR A 133 4.70 2.05 -4.38
N GLY A 134 4.00 3.14 -4.71
CA GLY A 134 2.70 3.46 -4.11
C GLY A 134 2.79 4.20 -2.77
N THR A 135 3.98 4.28 -2.16
CA THR A 135 4.25 5.08 -0.95
C THR A 135 5.00 6.36 -1.31
N LEU A 136 6.26 6.25 -1.74
CA LEU A 136 7.04 7.41 -2.20
C LEU A 136 6.64 7.85 -3.62
N THR A 137 6.14 6.91 -4.42
CA THR A 137 5.65 7.15 -5.78
C THR A 137 4.13 7.04 -5.86
N HIS A 138 3.56 7.44 -7.00
CA HIS A 138 2.12 7.36 -7.24
C HIS A 138 1.62 5.95 -7.61
N ALA A 139 2.50 4.95 -7.79
CA ALA A 139 2.21 3.66 -8.41
C ALA A 139 1.50 3.81 -9.77
N SER A 140 1.84 4.85 -10.48
CA SER A 140 1.30 5.18 -11.81
C SER A 140 2.45 5.40 -12.78
N PRO A 141 3.10 4.31 -13.24
CA PRO A 141 4.22 4.38 -14.15
C PRO A 141 3.83 5.10 -15.44
N LYS A 142 4.79 5.84 -15.99
CA LYS A 142 4.64 6.58 -17.25
C LYS A 142 5.84 6.30 -18.15
N VAL A 143 5.59 6.21 -19.45
CA VAL A 143 6.66 6.18 -20.45
C VAL A 143 7.29 7.56 -20.47
N VAL A 144 8.59 7.61 -20.18
CA VAL A 144 9.39 8.86 -20.18
C VAL A 144 10.09 9.04 -21.51
N LYS A 145 10.62 7.94 -22.04
CA LYS A 145 11.44 7.97 -23.25
C LYS A 145 11.25 6.65 -24.01
N VAL A 146 11.26 6.72 -25.32
CA VAL A 146 11.33 5.56 -26.20
C VAL A 146 12.64 5.67 -26.97
N VAL A 147 13.47 4.65 -26.90
CA VAL A 147 14.76 4.60 -27.58
C VAL A 147 14.68 3.55 -28.68
N PRO A 148 14.53 3.97 -29.97
CA PRO A 148 14.43 3.04 -31.08
C PRO A 148 15.80 2.45 -31.43
N PHE A 149 15.81 1.24 -31.96
CA PHE A 149 16.99 0.52 -32.46
C PHE A 149 16.67 -0.08 -33.84
N SER A 150 17.68 -0.61 -34.51
CA SER A 150 17.53 -1.33 -35.79
C SER A 150 16.86 -0.50 -36.91
N GLY A 151 17.00 0.84 -36.85
CA GLY A 151 16.42 1.74 -37.85
C GLY A 151 14.92 1.99 -37.71
N CYS A 152 14.26 1.47 -36.65
CA CYS A 152 12.88 1.80 -36.33
C CYS A 152 12.75 3.25 -35.83
N ASP A 153 11.54 3.80 -35.86
CA ASP A 153 11.24 5.08 -35.23
C ASP A 153 10.50 4.88 -33.87
N GLU A 154 10.38 5.97 -33.11
CA GLU A 154 9.74 5.91 -31.79
C GLU A 154 8.26 5.51 -31.86
N GLU A 155 7.54 5.91 -32.90
CA GLU A 155 6.13 5.62 -33.09
C GLU A 155 5.93 4.13 -33.42
N GLU A 156 6.79 3.57 -34.27
CA GLU A 156 6.76 2.14 -34.59
C GLU A 156 7.04 1.27 -33.39
N VAL A 157 8.06 1.60 -32.59
CA VAL A 157 8.39 0.89 -31.34
C VAL A 157 7.22 0.96 -30.37
N LEU A 158 6.66 2.14 -30.14
CA LEU A 158 5.56 2.32 -29.20
C LEU A 158 4.27 1.63 -29.67
N LYS A 159 3.98 1.70 -30.98
CA LYS A 159 2.85 1.02 -31.61
C LYS A 159 2.92 -0.49 -31.44
N LEU A 160 4.07 -1.07 -31.72
CA LEU A 160 4.30 -2.50 -31.62
C LEU A 160 4.23 -2.97 -30.16
N ALA A 161 4.83 -2.23 -29.24
CA ALA A 161 4.77 -2.50 -27.83
C ALA A 161 3.34 -2.41 -27.26
N ALA A 162 2.59 -1.36 -27.64
CA ALA A 162 1.19 -1.20 -27.18
C ALA A 162 0.31 -2.33 -27.71
N CYS A 163 0.51 -2.78 -28.93
CA CYS A 163 -0.20 -3.89 -29.53
C CYS A 163 -0.01 -5.20 -28.75
N LEU A 164 1.20 -5.49 -28.28
CA LEU A 164 1.51 -6.69 -27.49
C LEU A 164 0.99 -6.57 -26.06
N GLU A 165 1.13 -5.42 -25.43
CA GLU A 165 0.82 -5.20 -24.02
C GLU A 165 -0.68 -5.00 -23.74
N GLU A 166 -1.52 -4.72 -24.75
CA GLU A 166 -2.95 -4.44 -24.56
C GLU A 166 -3.72 -5.64 -23.97
N HIS A 167 -3.27 -6.85 -24.24
CA HIS A 167 -3.94 -8.08 -23.79
C HIS A 167 -3.59 -8.51 -22.36
N PHE A 168 -2.54 -7.95 -21.77
CA PHE A 168 -2.05 -8.34 -20.45
C PHE A 168 -1.92 -7.13 -19.52
N PRO A 169 -3.03 -6.65 -18.94
CA PRO A 169 -3.07 -5.43 -18.18
C PRO A 169 -2.31 -5.55 -16.85
N HIS A 170 -1.10 -5.04 -16.82
CA HIS A 170 -0.32 -4.77 -15.62
C HIS A 170 0.17 -3.31 -15.63
N SER A 171 0.76 -2.84 -14.55
CA SER A 171 1.05 -1.42 -14.37
C SER A 171 1.94 -0.82 -15.49
N MET A 172 2.97 -1.55 -15.94
CA MET A 172 3.85 -1.11 -17.02
C MET A 172 3.17 -1.20 -18.39
N ALA A 173 2.43 -2.29 -18.68
CA ALA A 173 1.63 -2.43 -19.89
C ALA A 173 0.63 -1.28 -20.05
N ASN A 174 -0.10 -0.96 -19.00
CA ASN A 174 -1.02 0.16 -18.99
C ASN A 174 -0.33 1.51 -19.27
N ALA A 175 0.92 1.68 -18.82
CA ALA A 175 1.71 2.88 -19.13
C ALA A 175 2.04 2.97 -20.63
N VAL A 176 2.44 1.87 -21.25
CA VAL A 176 2.76 1.80 -22.68
C VAL A 176 1.51 2.06 -23.53
N VAL A 177 0.43 1.35 -23.26
CA VAL A 177 -0.85 1.53 -23.98
C VAL A 177 -1.38 2.95 -23.83
N ARG A 178 -1.30 3.54 -22.64
CA ARG A 178 -1.68 4.94 -22.43
C ARG A 178 -0.82 5.90 -23.20
N ALA A 179 0.51 5.73 -23.20
CA ALA A 179 1.42 6.58 -23.94
C ALA A 179 1.16 6.53 -25.47
N ALA A 180 0.82 5.37 -26.00
CA ALA A 180 0.42 5.23 -27.41
C ALA A 180 -0.88 5.99 -27.69
N LYS A 181 -1.91 5.86 -26.83
CA LYS A 181 -3.18 6.58 -26.96
C LYS A 181 -3.01 8.10 -26.87
N GLU A 182 -2.17 8.59 -25.95
CA GLU A 182 -1.90 10.02 -25.77
C GLU A 182 -1.18 10.63 -27.00
N ARG A 183 -0.38 9.84 -27.71
CA ARG A 183 0.27 10.24 -28.97
C ARG A 183 -0.64 10.04 -30.21
N GLY A 184 -1.89 9.60 -30.03
CA GLY A 184 -2.83 9.36 -31.12
C GLY A 184 -2.47 8.15 -32.00
N ILE A 185 -1.62 7.26 -31.51
CA ILE A 185 -1.22 6.04 -32.20
C ILE A 185 -2.36 5.04 -32.10
N THR A 186 -3.02 4.79 -33.24
CA THR A 186 -4.00 3.72 -33.37
C THR A 186 -3.32 2.50 -34.00
N HIS A 187 -3.62 1.33 -33.47
CA HIS A 187 -3.15 0.07 -34.04
C HIS A 187 -4.34 -0.84 -34.30
N GLU A 188 -4.30 -1.58 -35.39
CA GLU A 188 -5.17 -2.73 -35.61
C GLU A 188 -4.51 -3.94 -34.97
N GLU A 189 -5.31 -4.88 -34.43
CA GLU A 189 -4.79 -6.14 -33.92
C GLU A 189 -4.03 -6.87 -35.03
N MET A 190 -2.69 -6.94 -34.88
CA MET A 190 -1.80 -7.49 -35.91
C MET A 190 -1.30 -8.90 -35.60
N HIS A 191 -1.77 -9.50 -34.50
CA HIS A 191 -1.28 -10.80 -34.03
C HIS A 191 -2.45 -11.74 -33.71
N PRO A 192 -2.45 -12.95 -34.25
CA PRO A 192 -3.49 -13.95 -34.00
C PRO A 192 -3.30 -14.69 -32.66
N GLU A 193 -2.07 -14.76 -32.16
CA GLU A 193 -1.73 -15.50 -30.93
C GLU A 193 -0.69 -14.73 -30.12
N VAL A 194 -0.95 -14.56 -28.82
CA VAL A 194 -0.02 -13.97 -27.85
C VAL A 194 0.30 -15.01 -26.79
N GLU A 195 1.56 -15.32 -26.62
CA GLU A 195 2.06 -16.20 -25.58
C GLU A 195 2.59 -15.36 -24.41
N TYR A 196 1.89 -15.45 -23.27
CA TYR A 196 2.32 -14.79 -22.04
C TYR A 196 3.22 -15.70 -21.21
N ILE A 197 4.45 -15.25 -20.96
CA ILE A 197 5.41 -15.97 -20.12
C ILE A 197 5.43 -15.28 -18.75
N VAL A 198 4.83 -15.95 -17.76
CA VAL A 198 4.60 -15.42 -16.41
C VAL A 198 5.89 -14.84 -15.80
N ALA A 199 5.83 -13.61 -15.35
CA ALA A 199 6.91 -12.81 -14.73
C ALA A 199 8.12 -12.49 -15.64
N HIS A 200 8.12 -12.85 -16.92
CA HIS A 200 9.26 -12.63 -17.81
C HIS A 200 8.93 -11.65 -18.95
N GLY A 201 7.83 -11.88 -19.67
CA GLY A 201 7.46 -11.04 -20.81
C GLY A 201 6.38 -11.65 -21.68
N ILE A 202 6.21 -11.09 -22.85
CA ILE A 202 5.23 -11.47 -23.86
C ILE A 202 5.96 -11.84 -25.15
N ALA A 203 5.59 -12.95 -25.76
CA ALA A 203 6.02 -13.33 -27.09
C ALA A 203 4.80 -13.45 -28.00
N SER A 204 4.94 -13.00 -29.25
CA SER A 204 3.90 -13.13 -30.27
C SER A 204 4.50 -13.22 -31.67
N ARG A 205 3.64 -13.48 -32.64
CA ARG A 205 4.02 -13.38 -34.07
C ARG A 205 3.23 -12.26 -34.74
N VAL A 206 3.96 -11.23 -35.12
CA VAL A 206 3.39 -10.09 -35.86
C VAL A 206 3.81 -10.22 -37.31
N ARG A 207 2.84 -10.31 -38.21
CA ARG A 207 3.08 -10.50 -39.68
C ARG A 207 3.98 -11.71 -40.00
N GLY A 208 3.93 -12.76 -39.15
CA GLY A 208 4.73 -13.97 -39.31
C GLY A 208 6.11 -13.94 -38.65
N GLU A 209 6.55 -12.77 -38.17
CA GLU A 209 7.82 -12.60 -37.47
C GLU A 209 7.64 -12.72 -35.96
N ARG A 210 8.61 -13.36 -35.28
CA ARG A 210 8.59 -13.49 -33.81
C ARG A 210 8.96 -12.14 -33.19
N VAL A 211 8.09 -11.63 -32.36
CA VAL A 211 8.27 -10.38 -31.60
C VAL A 211 8.13 -10.69 -30.13
N VAL A 212 9.04 -10.14 -29.32
CA VAL A 212 9.07 -10.35 -27.87
C VAL A 212 9.23 -9.00 -27.16
N ILE A 213 8.52 -8.87 -26.02
CA ILE A 213 8.63 -7.70 -25.17
C ILE A 213 8.73 -8.14 -23.71
N GLY A 214 9.65 -7.58 -22.94
CA GLY A 214 9.81 -7.98 -21.55
C GLY A 214 11.06 -7.44 -20.87
N SER A 215 11.46 -8.14 -19.81
CA SER A 215 12.64 -7.81 -19.01
C SER A 215 13.94 -8.07 -19.78
N HIS A 216 15.06 -7.53 -19.28
CA HIS A 216 16.39 -7.80 -19.83
C HIS A 216 16.68 -9.30 -19.90
N HIS A 217 16.44 -10.01 -18.80
CA HIS A 217 16.65 -11.47 -18.73
C HIS A 217 15.86 -12.18 -19.82
N PHE A 218 14.56 -11.87 -19.94
CA PHE A 218 13.71 -12.55 -20.94
C PHE A 218 14.20 -12.32 -22.37
N VAL A 219 14.48 -11.08 -22.75
CA VAL A 219 14.83 -10.75 -24.14
C VAL A 219 16.24 -11.25 -24.52
N PHE A 220 17.22 -11.12 -23.62
CA PHE A 220 18.63 -11.42 -23.98
C PHE A 220 19.12 -12.77 -23.50
N GLU A 221 18.58 -13.35 -22.42
CA GLU A 221 19.03 -14.63 -21.90
C GLU A 221 18.12 -15.79 -22.32
N ASP A 222 16.78 -15.60 -22.25
CA ASP A 222 15.83 -16.66 -22.64
C ASP A 222 15.66 -16.68 -24.16
N GLU A 223 15.29 -15.56 -24.77
CA GLU A 223 15.02 -15.43 -26.21
C GLU A 223 16.30 -15.18 -27.06
N LYS A 224 17.44 -14.94 -26.40
CA LYS A 224 18.78 -14.79 -27.02
C LYS A 224 18.82 -13.72 -28.13
N CYS A 225 18.01 -12.67 -27.98
CA CYS A 225 18.05 -11.57 -28.89
C CYS A 225 19.37 -10.80 -28.79
N VAL A 226 19.79 -10.18 -29.88
CA VAL A 226 21.07 -9.47 -29.96
C VAL A 226 20.86 -7.97 -30.10
N ILE A 227 21.79 -7.20 -29.54
CA ILE A 227 21.85 -5.75 -29.73
C ILE A 227 22.63 -5.49 -31.04
N PRO A 228 22.14 -4.64 -31.96
CA PRO A 228 22.89 -4.29 -33.13
C PRO A 228 24.27 -3.71 -32.77
N ALA A 229 25.34 -4.26 -33.31
CA ALA A 229 26.72 -3.90 -32.96
C ALA A 229 27.02 -2.40 -33.13
N ALA A 230 26.38 -1.74 -34.13
CA ALA A 230 26.53 -0.33 -34.40
C ALA A 230 25.84 0.56 -33.32
N GLU A 231 24.93 0.00 -32.53
CA GLU A 231 24.12 0.73 -31.57
C GLU A 231 24.41 0.31 -30.08
N GLN A 232 25.49 -0.44 -29.87
CA GLN A 232 25.87 -0.90 -28.52
C GLN A 232 26.08 0.27 -27.55
N GLN A 233 26.74 1.32 -27.99
CA GLN A 233 26.97 2.51 -27.17
C GLN A 233 25.66 3.19 -26.77
N LYS A 234 24.66 3.24 -27.65
CA LYS A 234 23.33 3.78 -27.37
C LYS A 234 22.58 2.95 -26.32
N PHE A 235 22.83 1.65 -26.31
CA PHE A 235 22.28 0.75 -25.28
C PHE A 235 22.97 0.96 -23.92
N ASP A 236 24.28 1.11 -23.91
CA ASP A 236 25.07 1.33 -22.69
C ASP A 236 24.80 2.71 -22.06
N ASP A 237 24.36 3.68 -22.86
CA ASP A 237 23.99 5.04 -22.42
C ASP A 237 22.53 5.13 -21.88
N LEU A 238 21.81 4.02 -21.73
CA LEU A 238 20.48 4.03 -21.11
C LEU A 238 20.55 4.43 -19.64
N GLU A 239 19.68 5.34 -19.24
CA GLU A 239 19.66 5.86 -17.88
C GLU A 239 19.21 4.76 -16.89
N PRO A 240 20.07 4.36 -15.91
CA PRO A 240 19.79 3.26 -15.00
C PRO A 240 18.67 3.54 -13.98
N GLU A 241 18.26 4.80 -13.86
CA GLU A 241 17.20 5.23 -12.96
C GLU A 241 15.80 4.82 -13.41
N TYR A 242 15.62 4.50 -14.70
CA TYR A 242 14.35 4.08 -15.29
C TYR A 242 14.21 2.55 -15.29
N SER A 243 12.98 2.09 -15.23
CA SER A 243 12.66 0.71 -15.56
C SER A 243 12.62 0.56 -17.08
N HIS A 244 13.35 -0.42 -17.59
CA HIS A 244 13.45 -0.66 -19.04
C HIS A 244 12.57 -1.85 -19.44
N LEU A 245 11.79 -1.64 -20.49
CA LEU A 245 11.04 -2.67 -21.18
C LEU A 245 11.64 -2.82 -22.59
N TYR A 246 12.17 -4.01 -22.86
CA TYR A 246 12.90 -4.29 -24.09
C TYR A 246 11.98 -4.94 -25.11
N LEU A 247 12.00 -4.42 -26.34
CA LEU A 247 11.25 -4.92 -27.48
C LEU A 247 12.22 -5.45 -28.51
N ALA A 248 12.07 -6.69 -28.95
CA ALA A 248 12.87 -7.29 -29.98
C ALA A 248 12.00 -7.97 -31.05
N ALA A 249 12.43 -7.90 -32.29
CA ALA A 249 11.80 -8.57 -33.42
C ALA A 249 12.86 -9.34 -34.22
N CYS A 250 12.50 -10.53 -34.71
CA CYS A 250 13.41 -11.40 -35.47
C CYS A 250 14.76 -11.65 -34.79
N GLY A 251 14.78 -11.71 -33.44
CA GLY A 251 16.01 -11.95 -32.67
C GLY A 251 16.92 -10.72 -32.52
N GLN A 252 16.48 -9.53 -32.92
CA GLN A 252 17.23 -8.27 -32.76
C GLN A 252 16.44 -7.25 -31.93
N LEU A 253 17.14 -6.47 -31.10
CA LEU A 253 16.56 -5.38 -30.36
C LEU A 253 16.06 -4.28 -31.32
N VAL A 254 14.78 -3.94 -31.24
CA VAL A 254 14.16 -2.87 -32.05
C VAL A 254 13.80 -1.64 -31.24
N GLY A 255 13.70 -1.76 -29.92
CA GLY A 255 13.44 -0.61 -29.07
C GLY A 255 13.54 -0.89 -27.58
N VAL A 256 13.76 0.18 -26.82
CA VAL A 256 13.72 0.16 -25.35
C VAL A 256 12.77 1.26 -24.89
N ILE A 257 11.80 0.89 -24.07
CA ILE A 257 10.84 1.82 -23.48
C ILE A 257 11.27 2.09 -22.05
N CYS A 258 11.63 3.34 -21.78
CA CYS A 258 12.02 3.78 -20.44
C CYS A 258 10.78 4.23 -19.69
N ILE A 259 10.53 3.62 -18.54
CA ILE A 259 9.35 3.82 -17.71
C ILE A 259 9.79 4.32 -16.35
N ALA A 260 9.19 5.42 -15.88
CA ALA A 260 9.39 5.94 -14.54
C ALA A 260 8.06 5.99 -13.77
N ASP A 261 8.14 5.74 -12.47
CA ASP A 261 7.04 5.98 -11.55
C ASP A 261 7.34 7.29 -10.80
N PRO A 262 6.60 8.38 -11.08
CA PRO A 262 6.91 9.69 -10.54
C PRO A 262 6.79 9.72 -9.02
N LEU A 263 7.77 10.34 -8.36
CA LEU A 263 7.73 10.59 -6.94
C LEU A 263 6.57 11.52 -6.57
N ARG A 264 5.98 11.29 -5.43
CA ARG A 264 5.00 12.22 -4.85
C ARG A 264 5.68 13.55 -4.51
N PRO A 265 5.02 14.69 -4.75
CA PRO A 265 5.59 16.00 -4.41
C PRO A 265 5.99 16.12 -2.94
N GLU A 266 5.20 15.48 -2.05
CA GLU A 266 5.41 15.50 -0.61
C GLU A 266 6.64 14.69 -0.17
N ALA A 267 7.04 13.67 -0.95
CA ALA A 267 8.13 12.76 -0.59
C ALA A 267 9.44 13.51 -0.30
N ARG A 268 9.73 14.58 -1.04
CA ARG A 268 10.94 15.40 -0.83
C ARG A 268 10.97 16.17 0.47
N HIS A 269 9.79 16.46 1.06
CA HIS A 269 9.69 17.18 2.32
C HIS A 269 9.70 16.26 3.53
N VAL A 270 9.35 15.00 3.32
CA VAL A 270 9.24 13.99 4.38
C VAL A 270 10.58 13.26 4.61
N LEU A 271 11.39 13.13 3.57
CA LEU A 271 12.73 12.54 3.61
C LEU A 271 13.79 13.57 4.00
#